data_beaf40f8438b5ab4b865ab24dcca9834
#
_entry.id   beaf40f8438b5ab4b865ab24dcca9834
#
_cell.length_a   1.000
_cell.length_b   1.000
_cell.length_c   1.000
_cell.angle_alpha   90.00
_cell.angle_beta   90.00
_cell.angle_gamma   90.00
#
_symmetry.space_group_name_H-M   'P 1'
#
loop_
_entity.id
_entity.type
_entity.pdbx_description
1 polymer ?
#
loop_
_entity_poly.entity_id
_entity_poly.type
_entity_poly.pdbx_seq_one_letter_code
_entity_poly.pdbx_strand_id
1 'polypeptide(L)'
;MQRSVIAIGLAAFLAAPGLVQAQVQNVPPSSYVKLSAGQSSAKIDFWGSDTDTAYGLALGAQVSNNIDAELGYIHFGKAKYTDVGVVGNSLTARSEAAYLAAVGRYSLLEALSVYGKLGVAYNWSNRRGVRDATAFDTNDDRFGPLIGLGVSWRFTPNWAADIDYTYFDRTSKVAGERSNIDIWTVGLKYLW
;
A
#
# COMPACT_ATOMS: atom_id res chain seq x y z
N MET A 1 -5.06 -21.81 14.36
CA MET A 1 -4.05 -21.58 15.40
C MET A 1 -2.84 -20.89 14.79
N GLN A 2 -2.27 -19.93 15.47
CA GLN A 2 -1.12 -19.05 15.16
C GLN A 2 -1.46 -17.74 14.47
N ARG A 3 -1.75 -16.74 15.31
CA ARG A 3 -1.89 -15.31 14.96
C ARG A 3 -0.83 -14.45 15.66
N SER A 4 0.44 -14.83 15.69
CA SER A 4 1.41 -14.18 16.61
C SER A 4 2.72 -13.70 15.99
N VAL A 5 2.87 -13.55 14.67
CA VAL A 5 4.19 -13.26 14.09
C VAL A 5 4.35 -11.81 13.54
N ILE A 6 3.29 -11.01 13.44
CA ILE A 6 3.35 -9.72 12.70
C ILE A 6 3.69 -8.50 13.58
N ALA A 7 3.68 -8.63 14.91
CA ALA A 7 3.91 -7.48 15.81
C ALA A 7 5.38 -7.07 15.97
N ILE A 8 6.34 -7.88 15.53
CA ILE A 8 7.78 -7.68 15.84
C ILE A 8 8.48 -6.75 14.83
N GLY A 9 7.96 -6.61 13.61
CA GLY A 9 8.62 -5.81 12.56
C GLY A 9 8.49 -4.28 12.72
N LEU A 10 7.43 -3.80 13.34
CA LEU A 10 7.14 -2.36 13.39
C LEU A 10 7.94 -1.61 14.46
N ALA A 11 8.31 -2.31 15.55
CA ALA A 11 9.02 -1.68 16.68
C ALA A 11 10.50 -1.42 16.39
N ALA A 12 11.14 -2.19 15.50
CA ALA A 12 12.56 -2.06 15.20
C ALA A 12 12.90 -0.81 14.35
N PHE A 13 11.96 -0.30 13.57
CA PHE A 13 12.20 0.86 12.70
C PHE A 13 12.08 2.20 13.45
N LEU A 14 11.31 2.26 14.53
CA LEU A 14 11.16 3.46 15.36
C LEU A 14 12.38 3.71 16.27
N ALA A 15 13.19 2.68 16.53
CA ALA A 15 14.37 2.79 17.40
C ALA A 15 15.68 3.15 16.65
N ALA A 16 15.66 3.31 15.33
CA ALA A 16 16.85 3.51 14.52
C ALA A 16 17.09 4.93 13.94
N PRO A 17 16.56 6.06 14.49
CA PRO A 17 16.97 7.37 13.98
C PRO A 17 18.44 7.71 14.30
N GLY A 18 19.08 6.95 15.20
CA GLY A 18 20.45 7.24 15.63
C GLY A 18 21.58 6.58 14.84
N LEU A 19 21.31 5.51 14.08
CA LEU A 19 22.38 4.75 13.43
C LEU A 19 22.65 5.14 11.96
N VAL A 20 21.73 5.86 11.33
CA VAL A 20 21.91 6.36 9.94
C VAL A 20 22.61 7.72 9.89
N GLN A 21 22.74 8.43 11.00
CA GLN A 21 23.32 9.77 11.05
C GLN A 21 24.86 9.82 10.94
N ALA A 22 25.55 8.68 10.98
CA ALA A 22 27.00 8.68 11.12
C ALA A 22 27.79 8.89 9.82
N GLN A 23 27.17 8.97 8.63
CA GLN A 23 27.94 8.99 7.39
C GLN A 23 27.49 9.96 6.28
N VAL A 24 26.49 10.81 6.48
CA VAL A 24 26.12 11.80 5.44
C VAL A 24 26.06 13.20 6.05
N GLN A 25 27.20 13.85 6.09
CA GLN A 25 27.26 15.30 6.35
C GLN A 25 26.60 16.04 5.17
N ASN A 26 25.61 16.88 5.46
CA ASN A 26 24.94 17.85 4.59
C ASN A 26 23.67 17.45 3.84
N VAL A 27 22.98 16.36 4.18
CA VAL A 27 21.61 16.21 3.74
C VAL A 27 20.72 16.37 4.99
N PRO A 28 19.75 17.31 5.02
CA PRO A 28 18.83 17.35 6.14
C PRO A 28 18.14 16.00 6.24
N PRO A 29 18.20 15.31 7.40
CA PRO A 29 17.56 14.02 7.55
C PRO A 29 16.07 14.22 7.33
N SER A 30 15.54 13.70 6.25
CA SER A 30 14.12 13.75 6.01
C SER A 30 13.56 12.35 6.12
N SER A 31 13.32 11.94 7.34
CA SER A 31 12.38 10.87 7.64
C SER A 31 10.98 11.46 7.57
N TYR A 32 10.01 10.63 7.26
CA TYR A 32 8.62 11.06 7.25
C TYR A 32 7.66 9.97 7.69
N VAL A 33 6.54 10.40 8.23
CA VAL A 33 5.33 9.60 8.35
C VAL A 33 4.30 10.14 7.37
N LYS A 34 3.60 9.24 6.67
CA LYS A 34 2.54 9.56 5.73
C LYS A 34 1.26 8.85 6.11
N LEU A 35 0.16 9.60 6.22
CA LEU A 35 -1.19 9.08 6.28
C LEU A 35 -1.84 9.31 4.91
N SER A 36 -2.55 8.32 4.40
CA SER A 36 -3.22 8.43 3.10
C SER A 36 -4.60 7.81 3.13
N ALA A 37 -5.50 8.39 2.34
CA ALA A 37 -6.83 7.88 2.08
C ALA A 37 -7.16 8.04 0.60
N GLY A 38 -7.98 7.13 0.05
CA GLY A 38 -8.30 7.16 -1.35
C GLY A 38 -9.26 6.05 -1.77
N GLN A 39 -9.15 5.66 -3.02
CA GLN A 39 -9.99 4.62 -3.61
C GLN A 39 -9.12 3.52 -4.19
N SER A 40 -9.48 2.28 -3.87
CA SER A 40 -8.96 1.08 -4.50
C SER A 40 -9.94 0.58 -5.57
N SER A 41 -9.41 0.14 -6.70
CA SER A 41 -10.17 -0.54 -7.73
C SER A 41 -9.59 -1.92 -7.94
N ALA A 42 -10.36 -2.95 -7.62
CA ALA A 42 -10.01 -4.33 -7.88
C ALA A 42 -10.63 -4.77 -9.21
N LYS A 43 -9.80 -5.14 -10.18
CA LYS A 43 -10.25 -5.71 -11.46
C LYS A 43 -10.12 -7.22 -11.40
N ILE A 44 -11.23 -7.90 -11.60
CA ILE A 44 -11.29 -9.34 -11.81
C ILE A 44 -11.81 -9.55 -13.24
N ASP A 45 -11.01 -10.17 -14.10
CA ASP A 45 -11.24 -10.22 -15.55
C ASP A 45 -12.61 -10.75 -16.02
N PHE A 46 -13.35 -11.47 -15.18
CA PHE A 46 -14.69 -12.00 -15.51
C PHE A 46 -15.85 -11.37 -14.70
N TRP A 47 -15.56 -10.58 -13.65
CA TRP A 47 -16.56 -10.21 -12.63
C TRP A 47 -16.79 -8.70 -12.51
N GLY A 48 -16.09 -7.88 -13.31
CA GLY A 48 -16.19 -6.43 -13.27
C GLY A 48 -15.20 -5.77 -12.30
N SER A 49 -15.34 -4.47 -12.13
CA SER A 49 -14.55 -3.66 -11.18
C SER A 49 -15.42 -3.27 -10.00
N ASP A 50 -14.93 -3.50 -8.79
CA ASP A 50 -15.50 -2.93 -7.57
C ASP A 50 -14.54 -1.91 -6.99
N THR A 51 -15.10 -0.80 -6.46
CA THR A 51 -14.33 0.33 -5.93
C THR A 51 -14.70 0.52 -4.47
N ASP A 52 -13.68 0.54 -3.59
CA ASP A 52 -13.90 0.81 -2.17
C ASP A 52 -12.88 1.82 -1.63
N THR A 53 -13.14 2.31 -0.42
CA THR A 53 -12.25 3.24 0.25
C THR A 53 -11.00 2.54 0.76
N ALA A 54 -9.83 3.06 0.39
CA ALA A 54 -8.54 2.62 0.89
C ALA A 54 -7.95 3.65 1.86
N TYR A 55 -7.19 3.17 2.84
CA TYR A 55 -6.41 4.02 3.73
C TYR A 55 -5.07 3.35 4.05
N GLY A 56 -4.06 4.18 4.27
CA GLY A 56 -2.70 3.71 4.48
C GLY A 56 -1.90 4.56 5.44
N LEU A 57 -0.87 3.92 5.98
CA LEU A 57 0.18 4.52 6.79
C LEU A 57 1.52 4.13 6.20
N ALA A 58 2.44 5.07 6.07
CA ALA A 58 3.81 4.77 5.65
C ALA A 58 4.83 5.54 6.47
N LEU A 59 6.00 4.94 6.62
CA LEU A 59 7.20 5.53 7.19
C LEU A 59 8.27 5.53 6.12
N GLY A 60 8.90 6.67 5.89
CA GLY A 60 9.97 6.81 4.93
C GLY A 60 11.22 7.40 5.55
N ALA A 61 12.35 6.97 5.03
CA ALA A 61 13.65 7.52 5.39
C ALA A 61 14.46 7.79 4.13
N GLN A 62 15.08 8.94 4.05
CA GLN A 62 15.97 9.30 2.95
C GLN A 62 17.24 8.46 3.01
N VAL A 63 17.52 7.76 1.91
CA VAL A 63 18.73 6.94 1.74
C VAL A 63 19.78 7.72 0.93
N SER A 64 19.31 8.57 0.01
CA SER A 64 20.16 9.41 -0.86
C SER A 64 19.39 10.68 -1.20
N ASN A 65 20.05 11.67 -1.80
CA ASN A 65 19.44 12.97 -2.15
C ASN A 65 18.10 12.87 -2.89
N ASN A 66 17.93 11.81 -3.68
CA ASN A 66 16.77 11.63 -4.55
C ASN A 66 16.05 10.30 -4.31
N ILE A 67 16.50 9.50 -3.32
CA ILE A 67 15.95 8.16 -3.06
C ILE A 67 15.61 8.01 -1.60
N ASP A 68 14.37 7.59 -1.32
CA ASP A 68 13.89 7.20 -0.02
C ASP A 68 13.62 5.70 0.03
N ALA A 69 13.75 5.09 1.20
CA ALA A 69 13.15 3.81 1.53
C ALA A 69 11.82 4.07 2.23
N GLU A 70 10.75 3.43 1.77
CA GLU A 70 9.40 3.57 2.35
C GLU A 70 8.87 2.20 2.78
N LEU A 71 8.49 2.08 4.06
CA LEU A 71 7.76 0.95 4.61
C LEU A 71 6.31 1.39 4.85
N GLY A 72 5.34 0.66 4.34
CA GLY A 72 3.95 1.05 4.49
C GLY A 72 3.00 -0.11 4.70
N TYR A 73 1.80 0.26 5.15
CA TYR A 73 0.65 -0.60 5.31
C TYR A 73 -0.54 0.04 4.63
N ILE A 74 -1.30 -0.76 3.87
CA ILE A 74 -2.51 -0.32 3.18
C ILE A 74 -3.64 -1.31 3.45
N HIS A 75 -4.79 -0.76 3.78
CA HIS A 75 -6.07 -1.44 3.80
C HIS A 75 -6.85 -1.05 2.55
N PHE A 76 -7.18 -2.03 1.70
CA PHE A 76 -7.84 -1.80 0.41
C PHE A 76 -9.37 -1.73 0.49
N GLY A 77 -9.96 -1.81 1.69
CA GLY A 77 -11.40 -1.87 1.85
C GLY A 77 -11.99 -3.29 1.73
N LYS A 78 -13.26 -3.36 1.38
CA LYS A 78 -14.03 -4.62 1.30
C LYS A 78 -14.74 -4.68 -0.04
N ALA A 79 -14.33 -5.59 -0.93
CA ALA A 79 -15.10 -5.90 -2.12
C ALA A 79 -16.28 -6.80 -1.74
N LYS A 80 -17.51 -6.41 -2.14
CA LYS A 80 -18.74 -7.18 -1.92
C LYS A 80 -19.35 -7.54 -3.26
N TYR A 81 -19.50 -8.81 -3.49
CA TYR A 81 -20.18 -9.34 -4.67
C TYR A 81 -21.43 -10.11 -4.21
N THR A 82 -22.59 -9.75 -4.73
CA THR A 82 -23.88 -10.42 -4.49
C THR A 82 -24.35 -11.09 -5.77
N ASP A 83 -25.06 -12.19 -5.63
CA ASP A 83 -25.64 -13.00 -6.74
C ASP A 83 -24.60 -13.53 -7.74
N VAL A 84 -23.49 -14.03 -7.19
CA VAL A 84 -22.38 -14.56 -7.97
C VAL A 84 -22.76 -15.93 -8.58
N GLY A 85 -23.17 -15.90 -9.85
CA GLY A 85 -23.51 -17.09 -10.65
C GLY A 85 -24.85 -17.75 -10.32
N VAL A 86 -25.34 -17.66 -9.07
CA VAL A 86 -26.64 -18.17 -8.61
C VAL A 86 -27.20 -17.17 -7.60
N VAL A 87 -28.50 -16.92 -7.68
CA VAL A 87 -29.20 -16.04 -6.73
C VAL A 87 -29.05 -16.56 -5.30
N GLY A 88 -28.61 -15.66 -4.38
CA GLY A 88 -28.34 -15.99 -2.98
C GLY A 88 -26.90 -16.29 -2.64
N ASN A 89 -25.99 -16.36 -3.61
CA ASN A 89 -24.56 -16.45 -3.36
C ASN A 89 -23.96 -15.09 -3.06
N SER A 90 -23.16 -14.97 -1.99
CA SER A 90 -22.47 -13.74 -1.62
C SER A 90 -20.99 -13.99 -1.36
N LEU A 91 -20.15 -13.05 -1.78
CA LEU A 91 -18.72 -13.06 -1.53
C LEU A 91 -18.29 -11.71 -0.97
N THR A 92 -17.65 -11.72 0.19
CA THR A 92 -16.99 -10.54 0.76
C THR A 92 -15.50 -10.82 0.82
N ALA A 93 -14.70 -9.99 0.15
CA ALA A 93 -13.24 -10.05 0.20
C ALA A 93 -12.70 -8.82 0.91
N ARG A 94 -11.90 -9.01 1.96
CA ARG A 94 -11.13 -7.97 2.62
C ARG A 94 -9.66 -8.17 2.27
N SER A 95 -8.99 -7.09 1.92
CA SER A 95 -7.62 -7.14 1.46
C SER A 95 -6.76 -6.07 2.11
N GLU A 96 -5.55 -6.46 2.47
CA GLU A 96 -4.58 -5.61 3.15
C GLU A 96 -3.19 -5.93 2.61
N ALA A 97 -2.25 -4.98 2.70
CA ALA A 97 -0.87 -5.21 2.33
C ALA A 97 0.10 -4.45 3.24
N ALA A 98 1.24 -5.06 3.54
CA ALA A 98 2.44 -4.36 3.96
C ALA A 98 3.42 -4.33 2.80
N TYR A 99 4.15 -3.23 2.64
CA TYR A 99 5.09 -3.10 1.52
C TYR A 99 6.38 -2.43 1.93
N LEU A 100 7.43 -2.74 1.18
CA LEU A 100 8.71 -2.06 1.19
C LEU A 100 9.00 -1.54 -0.22
N ALA A 101 9.31 -0.26 -0.35
CA ALA A 101 9.55 0.38 -1.63
C ALA A 101 10.75 1.33 -1.60
N ALA A 102 11.45 1.42 -2.72
CA ALA A 102 12.31 2.54 -3.05
C ALA A 102 11.45 3.63 -3.71
N VAL A 103 11.61 4.86 -3.27
CA VAL A 103 10.91 6.04 -3.78
C VAL A 103 11.93 7.00 -4.37
N GLY A 104 11.97 7.11 -5.71
CA GLY A 104 12.80 8.07 -6.42
C GLY A 104 12.07 9.39 -6.58
N ARG A 105 12.67 10.50 -6.12
CA ARG A 105 12.09 11.86 -6.19
C ARG A 105 12.83 12.74 -7.18
N TYR A 106 12.08 13.58 -7.88
CA TYR A 106 12.61 14.65 -8.73
C TYR A 106 11.89 15.96 -8.42
N SER A 107 12.63 16.95 -7.94
CA SER A 107 12.07 18.28 -7.63
C SER A 107 11.88 19.08 -8.91
N LEU A 108 10.64 19.44 -9.21
CA LEU A 108 10.28 20.33 -10.32
C LEU A 108 10.42 21.80 -9.92
N LEU A 109 10.02 22.11 -8.68
CA LEU A 109 10.10 23.42 -8.03
C LEU A 109 10.53 23.20 -6.58
N GLU A 110 10.85 24.27 -5.85
CA GLU A 110 11.22 24.19 -4.44
C GLU A 110 10.16 23.49 -3.56
N ALA A 111 8.88 23.74 -3.87
CA ALA A 111 7.75 23.16 -3.15
C ALA A 111 7.12 21.94 -3.82
N LEU A 112 7.42 21.67 -5.09
CA LEU A 112 6.74 20.65 -5.89
C LEU A 112 7.73 19.59 -6.40
N SER A 113 7.44 18.33 -6.12
CA SER A 113 8.22 17.20 -6.61
C SER A 113 7.31 16.11 -7.18
N VAL A 114 7.84 15.39 -8.16
CA VAL A 114 7.26 14.13 -8.66
C VAL A 114 8.08 12.98 -8.11
N TYR A 115 7.45 11.83 -7.92
CA TYR A 115 8.16 10.64 -7.47
C TYR A 115 7.61 9.37 -8.10
N GLY A 116 8.49 8.40 -8.20
CA GLY A 116 8.16 7.03 -8.58
C GLY A 116 8.45 6.08 -7.44
N LYS A 117 7.64 5.03 -7.29
CA LYS A 117 7.82 3.95 -6.30
C LYS A 117 8.04 2.64 -7.03
N LEU A 118 8.97 1.85 -6.53
CA LEU A 118 9.17 0.46 -6.95
C LEU A 118 9.44 -0.38 -5.71
N GLY A 119 8.72 -1.49 -5.53
CA GLY A 119 8.87 -2.27 -4.33
C GLY A 119 8.21 -3.63 -4.38
N VAL A 120 8.12 -4.24 -3.21
CA VAL A 120 7.44 -5.51 -2.98
C VAL A 120 6.40 -5.35 -1.88
N ALA A 121 5.26 -5.98 -2.07
CA ALA A 121 4.18 -6.02 -1.10
C ALA A 121 3.90 -7.45 -0.67
N TYR A 122 3.67 -7.63 0.61
CA TYR A 122 3.07 -8.83 1.17
C TYR A 122 1.58 -8.54 1.34
N ASN A 123 0.77 -9.22 0.54
CA ASN A 123 -0.67 -9.07 0.50
C ASN A 123 -1.32 -10.22 1.25
N TRP A 124 -2.29 -9.92 2.10
CA TRP A 124 -3.17 -10.93 2.69
C TRP A 124 -4.62 -10.59 2.42
N SER A 125 -5.38 -11.61 2.09
CA SER A 125 -6.78 -11.50 1.72
C SER A 125 -7.59 -12.56 2.47
N ASN A 126 -8.66 -12.10 3.10
CA ASN A 126 -9.65 -12.97 3.72
C ASN A 126 -10.93 -12.91 2.89
N ARG A 127 -11.38 -14.05 2.44
CA ARG A 127 -12.60 -14.21 1.63
C ARG A 127 -13.61 -15.01 2.41
N ARG A 128 -14.79 -14.42 2.63
CA ARG A 128 -15.93 -15.07 3.24
C ARG A 128 -17.11 -15.02 2.29
N GLY A 129 -17.77 -16.13 2.13
CA GLY A 129 -18.93 -16.19 1.25
C GLY A 129 -19.85 -17.37 1.55
N VAL A 130 -20.99 -17.35 0.88
CA VAL A 130 -21.94 -18.47 0.83
C VAL A 130 -22.05 -18.89 -0.63
N ARG A 131 -21.78 -20.16 -0.88
CA ARG A 131 -21.95 -20.79 -2.18
C ARG A 131 -22.80 -22.07 -2.00
N ASP A 132 -23.91 -22.16 -2.75
CA ASP A 132 -24.82 -23.30 -2.70
C ASP A 132 -25.25 -23.65 -1.27
N ALA A 133 -25.63 -22.62 -0.48
CA ALA A 133 -25.99 -22.69 0.94
C ALA A 133 -24.86 -23.16 1.88
N THR A 134 -23.64 -23.30 1.40
CA THR A 134 -22.46 -23.65 2.21
C THR A 134 -21.56 -22.44 2.42
N ALA A 135 -21.31 -22.11 3.70
CA ALA A 135 -20.38 -21.04 4.07
C ALA A 135 -18.93 -21.50 3.91
N PHE A 136 -18.08 -20.64 3.33
CA PHE A 136 -16.64 -20.88 3.24
C PHE A 136 -15.83 -19.68 3.73
N ASP A 137 -14.66 -19.95 4.29
CA ASP A 137 -13.66 -18.95 4.71
C ASP A 137 -12.30 -19.38 4.17
N THR A 138 -11.68 -18.55 3.35
CA THR A 138 -10.40 -18.84 2.72
C THR A 138 -9.45 -17.66 2.89
N ASN A 139 -8.25 -17.94 3.38
CA ASN A 139 -7.16 -16.98 3.48
C ASN A 139 -6.15 -17.24 2.37
N ASP A 140 -5.70 -16.18 1.72
CA ASP A 140 -4.64 -16.23 0.70
C ASP A 140 -3.62 -15.14 0.99
N ASP A 141 -2.34 -15.54 1.09
CA ASP A 141 -1.22 -14.65 1.41
C ASP A 141 -0.20 -14.72 0.28
N ARG A 142 0.27 -13.55 -0.20
CA ARG A 142 1.23 -13.52 -1.32
C ARG A 142 2.13 -12.32 -1.31
N PHE A 143 3.34 -12.53 -1.83
CA PHE A 143 4.23 -11.46 -2.27
C PHE A 143 3.92 -11.07 -3.72
N GLY A 144 3.98 -9.77 -4.00
CA GLY A 144 3.85 -9.23 -5.35
C GLY A 144 4.64 -7.94 -5.50
N PRO A 145 5.05 -7.59 -6.72
CA PRO A 145 5.65 -6.29 -6.98
C PRO A 145 4.63 -5.17 -6.87
N LEU A 146 5.11 -4.00 -6.54
CA LEU A 146 4.35 -2.75 -6.62
C LEU A 146 5.12 -1.72 -7.42
N ILE A 147 4.38 -0.91 -8.16
CA ILE A 147 4.88 0.26 -8.86
C ILE A 147 3.92 1.42 -8.63
N GLY A 148 4.44 2.62 -8.43
CA GLY A 148 3.62 3.79 -8.21
C GLY A 148 4.26 5.06 -8.75
N LEU A 149 3.41 6.06 -8.96
CA LEU A 149 3.79 7.41 -9.35
C LEU A 149 3.01 8.39 -8.49
N GLY A 150 3.61 9.54 -8.19
CA GLY A 150 2.93 10.55 -7.40
C GLY A 150 3.54 11.93 -7.53
N VAL A 151 2.80 12.88 -6.97
CA VAL A 151 3.19 14.28 -6.86
C VAL A 151 3.14 14.66 -5.39
N SER A 152 4.15 15.35 -4.91
CA SER A 152 4.26 15.84 -3.53
C SER A 152 4.40 17.35 -3.55
N TRP A 153 3.54 18.03 -2.81
CA TRP A 153 3.56 19.48 -2.59
C TRP A 153 3.90 19.79 -1.15
N ARG A 154 5.08 20.35 -0.91
CA ARG A 154 5.56 20.79 0.40
C ARG A 154 5.08 22.21 0.66
N PHE A 155 4.09 22.38 1.53
CA PHE A 155 3.53 23.68 1.86
C PHE A 155 4.13 24.31 3.14
N THR A 156 4.87 23.53 3.94
CA THR A 156 5.75 24.01 5.01
C THR A 156 7.03 23.18 5.05
N PRO A 157 8.07 23.59 5.79
CA PRO A 157 9.28 22.78 5.94
C PRO A 157 9.03 21.35 6.40
N ASN A 158 8.01 21.15 7.24
CA ASN A 158 7.70 19.87 7.88
C ASN A 158 6.45 19.17 7.31
N TRP A 159 5.67 19.80 6.42
CA TRP A 159 4.42 19.24 5.93
C TRP A 159 4.35 19.25 4.42
N ALA A 160 3.91 18.12 3.88
CA ALA A 160 3.62 17.98 2.46
C ALA A 160 2.30 17.24 2.24
N ALA A 161 1.62 17.58 1.16
CA ALA A 161 0.47 16.84 0.64
C ALA A 161 0.92 16.01 -0.57
N ASP A 162 0.44 14.79 -0.67
CA ASP A 162 0.76 13.87 -1.77
C ASP A 162 -0.52 13.46 -2.49
N ILE A 163 -0.39 13.27 -3.80
CA ILE A 163 -1.35 12.51 -4.61
C ILE A 163 -0.56 11.40 -5.26
N ASP A 164 -0.96 10.17 -5.06
CA ASP A 164 -0.28 9.04 -5.68
C ASP A 164 -1.23 7.99 -6.27
N TYR A 165 -0.75 7.37 -7.33
CA TYR A 165 -1.30 6.18 -7.94
C TYR A 165 -0.34 5.04 -7.72
N THR A 166 -0.80 3.93 -7.15
CA THR A 166 0.00 2.75 -6.93
C THR A 166 -0.72 1.51 -7.46
N TYR A 167 0.00 0.75 -8.24
CA TYR A 167 -0.41 -0.54 -8.78
C TYR A 167 0.23 -1.66 -8.00
N PHE A 168 -0.59 -2.62 -7.54
CA PHE A 168 -0.17 -3.84 -6.87
C PHE A 168 -0.48 -5.03 -7.75
N ASP A 169 0.54 -5.77 -8.14
CA ASP A 169 0.35 -7.03 -8.84
C ASP A 169 0.02 -8.13 -7.82
N ARG A 170 -1.14 -8.71 -7.96
CA ARG A 170 -1.58 -9.87 -7.20
C ARG A 170 -1.64 -11.06 -8.13
N THR A 171 -0.59 -11.84 -8.16
CA THR A 171 -0.63 -13.12 -8.85
C THR A 171 -1.43 -14.11 -8.00
N SER A 172 -2.76 -14.06 -8.08
CA SER A 172 -3.62 -15.09 -7.51
C SER A 172 -3.70 -16.25 -8.48
N LYS A 173 -3.31 -17.45 -8.05
CA LYS A 173 -3.50 -18.69 -8.84
C LYS A 173 -4.87 -19.33 -8.54
N VAL A 174 -5.93 -18.56 -8.55
CA VAL A 174 -7.26 -19.15 -8.62
C VAL A 174 -7.63 -19.25 -10.10
N ALA A 175 -7.61 -20.42 -10.65
CA ALA A 175 -7.96 -20.75 -12.05
C ALA A 175 -7.10 -20.07 -13.15
N GLY A 176 -5.85 -19.67 -12.85
CA GLY A 176 -4.96 -19.06 -13.85
C GLY A 176 -5.14 -17.57 -14.09
N GLU A 177 -6.06 -16.90 -13.39
CA GLU A 177 -6.36 -15.49 -13.57
C GLU A 177 -5.48 -14.58 -12.70
N ARG A 178 -5.01 -13.49 -13.29
CA ARG A 178 -4.25 -12.42 -12.60
C ARG A 178 -5.24 -11.43 -12.00
N SER A 179 -5.13 -11.17 -10.72
CA SER A 179 -5.89 -10.11 -10.04
C SER A 179 -4.96 -8.96 -9.71
N ASN A 180 -5.29 -7.77 -10.17
CA ASN A 180 -4.53 -6.54 -9.94
C ASN A 180 -5.36 -5.57 -9.12
N ILE A 181 -4.70 -4.76 -8.29
CA ILE A 181 -5.34 -3.68 -7.55
C ILE A 181 -4.65 -2.37 -7.88
N ASP A 182 -5.44 -1.42 -8.34
CA ASP A 182 -5.06 -0.04 -8.55
C ASP A 182 -5.56 0.81 -7.39
N ILE A 183 -4.73 1.76 -6.92
CA ILE A 183 -5.12 2.67 -5.84
C ILE A 183 -4.76 4.10 -6.22
N TRP A 184 -5.71 4.99 -6.03
CA TRP A 184 -5.49 6.43 -5.99
C TRP A 184 -5.60 6.91 -4.55
N THR A 185 -4.59 7.62 -4.06
CA THR A 185 -4.60 8.16 -2.70
C THR A 185 -4.20 9.62 -2.66
N VAL A 186 -4.80 10.34 -1.71
CA VAL A 186 -4.32 11.64 -1.22
C VAL A 186 -3.72 11.39 0.15
N GLY A 187 -2.53 11.93 0.38
CA GLY A 187 -1.78 11.73 1.61
C GLY A 187 -1.35 13.05 2.24
N LEU A 188 -1.19 13.01 3.56
CA LEU A 188 -0.53 14.04 4.34
C LEU A 188 0.75 13.45 4.92
N LYS A 189 1.87 14.15 4.69
CA LYS A 189 3.20 13.74 5.10
C LYS A 189 3.78 14.73 6.09
N TYR A 190 4.25 14.22 7.22
CA TYR A 190 5.05 15.00 8.18
C TYR A 190 6.51 14.59 8.07
N LEU A 191 7.39 15.58 7.89
CA LEU A 191 8.84 15.41 7.71
C LEU A 191 9.58 15.96 8.93
N TRP A 192 10.64 15.26 9.37
CA TRP A 192 11.52 15.69 10.49
C TRP A 192 12.98 15.36 10.22
#